data_700dbb06dfacdff25f4a40ca7d7ac112
#
_entry.id   700dbb06dfacdff25f4a40ca7d7ac112
#
_cell.length_a   1.000
_cell.length_b   1.000
_cell.length_c   1.000
_cell.angle_alpha   90.00
_cell.angle_beta   90.00
_cell.angle_gamma   90.00
#
_symmetry.space_group_name_H-M   'P 1'
#
loop_
_entity.id
_entity.type
_entity.pdbx_description
1 polymer ?
#
loop_
_entity_poly.entity_id
_entity_poly.type
_entity_poly.pdbx_seq_one_letter_code
_entity_poly.pdbx_strand_id
1 'polypeptide(L)'
;QDFEFAHLHAYTQFSILQSTSKISDLLKQSIDFSHDAIAITDKSNLMGAFHFIKTLKNYNENLNDGQKYIKPIIGCELNVCENHLDKSNRDNGYQMVFLAKNKNGFRNLSKLSSIANIEGFYYVPRIDKEILKTYSEDLIVLSGGLNGEISSKILNQGEEKAEESLKWWIDNFNDDFYLEIQKHKQENEDYIIPILKDFSIKYGVKLIATNNSYYTSKSEANAHDILLCVRDGEKQSVPIGRGRGFRYGLPNEEYYYKSKDEMLKIFNDIPESIYNISEVINKVDSFDLAREVLLPDFNVPKKFRQKDDFDNQKGQNLYLRHLTIEGVKNKYGKMSKDLEERVDFELDVIAKTGYPGYFLIVQDFINAAREMSVSVGPGRGSAAGSVVAYALGITSIDPIKYNLLFERFLNPDR
;
A
#
# COMPACT_ATOMS: atom_id res chain seq x y z
N GLN A 1 9.56 -29.98 17.02
CA GLN A 1 10.36 -29.15 16.11
C GLN A 1 9.99 -27.69 16.32
N ASP A 2 10.99 -26.88 16.56
CA ASP A 2 10.80 -25.42 16.64
C ASP A 2 10.70 -24.91 15.20
N PHE A 3 9.56 -24.33 14.83
CA PHE A 3 9.30 -23.75 13.50
C PHE A 3 8.58 -22.41 13.66
N GLU A 4 8.87 -21.50 12.74
CA GLU A 4 8.26 -20.17 12.71
C GLU A 4 6.84 -20.22 12.15
N PHE A 5 5.95 -19.39 12.68
CA PHE A 5 4.56 -19.33 12.28
C PHE A 5 4.07 -17.89 12.03
N ALA A 6 3.25 -17.76 11.01
CA ALA A 6 2.47 -16.55 10.69
C ALA A 6 1.20 -16.93 9.93
N HIS A 7 0.17 -16.12 10.03
CA HIS A 7 -0.93 -16.14 9.06
C HIS A 7 -0.49 -15.40 7.79
N LEU A 8 -0.44 -16.10 6.66
CA LEU A 8 0.01 -15.55 5.39
C LEU A 8 -1.13 -15.04 4.50
N HIS A 9 -2.38 -15.20 4.93
CA HIS A 9 -3.56 -14.72 4.23
C HIS A 9 -4.52 -14.07 5.25
N ALA A 10 -4.30 -12.78 5.50
CA ALA A 10 -5.04 -12.02 6.49
C ALA A 10 -5.31 -10.60 6.00
N TYR A 11 -6.50 -10.09 6.28
CA TYR A 11 -6.94 -8.77 5.86
C TYR A 11 -6.93 -7.80 7.03
N THR A 12 -6.72 -6.52 6.71
CA THR A 12 -6.83 -5.42 7.67
C THR A 12 -8.06 -4.55 7.38
N GLN A 13 -8.27 -3.54 8.22
CA GLN A 13 -9.26 -2.49 8.00
C GLN A 13 -9.13 -1.76 6.66
N PHE A 14 -7.98 -1.88 5.99
CA PHE A 14 -7.75 -1.31 4.65
C PHE A 14 -8.31 -2.16 3.51
N SER A 15 -8.76 -3.38 3.78
CA SER A 15 -9.77 -4.07 2.96
C SER A 15 -11.14 -3.49 3.31
N ILE A 16 -11.42 -2.29 2.81
CA ILE A 16 -12.51 -1.42 3.24
C ILE A 16 -13.85 -2.11 3.08
N LEU A 17 -14.68 -2.07 4.13
CA LEU A 17 -15.97 -2.76 4.23
C LEU A 17 -15.91 -4.28 4.08
N GLN A 18 -14.71 -4.89 4.25
CA GLN A 18 -14.52 -6.33 4.10
C GLN A 18 -13.85 -6.97 5.31
N SER A 19 -13.06 -6.21 6.09
CA SER A 19 -12.40 -6.70 7.30
C SER A 19 -12.52 -5.70 8.43
N THR A 20 -12.61 -6.19 9.67
CA THR A 20 -12.63 -5.40 10.91
C THR A 20 -11.29 -5.39 11.63
N SER A 21 -10.30 -6.18 11.18
CA SER A 21 -8.99 -6.30 11.84
C SER A 21 -8.18 -5.01 11.75
N LYS A 22 -7.93 -4.35 12.88
CA LYS A 22 -6.98 -3.25 12.95
C LYS A 22 -5.55 -3.78 13.00
N ILE A 23 -4.61 -3.04 12.39
CA ILE A 23 -3.18 -3.40 12.44
C ILE A 23 -2.67 -3.53 13.88
N SER A 24 -3.09 -2.62 14.77
CA SER A 24 -2.78 -2.67 16.21
C SER A 24 -3.27 -3.95 16.89
N ASP A 25 -4.46 -4.43 16.51
CA ASP A 25 -5.08 -5.60 17.12
C ASP A 25 -4.41 -6.89 16.61
N LEU A 26 -4.03 -6.93 15.31
CA LEU A 26 -3.22 -8.02 14.75
C LEU A 26 -1.85 -8.12 15.45
N LEU A 27 -1.19 -6.97 15.70
CA LEU A 27 0.08 -6.95 16.42
C LEU A 27 -0.09 -7.47 17.85
N LYS A 28 -1.09 -6.96 18.58
CA LYS A 28 -1.39 -7.42 19.94
C LYS A 28 -1.64 -8.92 19.99
N GLN A 29 -2.51 -9.41 19.11
CA GLN A 29 -2.84 -10.84 19.04
C GLN A 29 -1.62 -11.71 18.70
N SER A 30 -0.73 -11.21 17.81
CA SER A 30 0.49 -11.92 17.44
C SER A 30 1.52 -11.96 18.58
N ILE A 31 1.57 -10.92 19.41
CA ILE A 31 2.38 -10.90 20.64
C ILE A 31 1.84 -11.94 21.61
N ASP A 32 0.54 -11.90 21.89
CA ASP A 32 -0.13 -12.82 22.82
C ASP A 32 0.01 -14.28 22.40
N PHE A 33 -0.01 -14.57 21.11
CA PHE A 33 0.15 -15.93 20.54
C PHE A 33 1.60 -16.29 20.20
N SER A 34 2.54 -15.40 20.46
CA SER A 34 3.97 -15.62 20.14
C SER A 34 4.21 -15.97 18.66
N HIS A 35 3.51 -15.32 17.73
CA HIS A 35 3.77 -15.47 16.30
C HIS A 35 5.15 -14.89 15.93
N ASP A 36 5.78 -15.42 14.87
CA ASP A 36 7.12 -15.03 14.42
C ASP A 36 7.07 -13.91 13.37
N ALA A 37 5.96 -13.83 12.65
CA ALA A 37 5.72 -12.80 11.66
C ALA A 37 4.23 -12.45 11.60
N ILE A 38 3.94 -11.30 11.00
CA ILE A 38 2.59 -10.88 10.61
C ILE A 38 2.61 -10.58 9.12
N ALA A 39 1.69 -11.16 8.37
CA ALA A 39 1.43 -10.77 7.00
C ALA A 39 0.11 -10.01 6.89
N ILE A 40 0.08 -8.99 6.04
CA ILE A 40 -1.14 -8.35 5.59
C ILE A 40 -1.30 -8.58 4.09
N THR A 41 -2.48 -9.03 3.67
CA THR A 41 -2.78 -9.36 2.27
C THR A 41 -4.12 -8.75 1.87
N ASP A 42 -4.22 -7.43 1.99
CA ASP A 42 -5.44 -6.70 1.69
C ASP A 42 -5.88 -6.84 0.23
N LYS A 43 -7.17 -6.68 -0.01
CA LYS A 43 -7.78 -6.88 -1.32
C LYS A 43 -7.46 -5.72 -2.25
N SER A 44 -6.65 -6.02 -3.27
CA SER A 44 -6.31 -5.14 -4.39
C SER A 44 -5.73 -3.78 -4.03
N ASN A 45 -5.20 -3.61 -2.82
CA ASN A 45 -4.54 -2.38 -2.41
C ASN A 45 -3.42 -2.62 -1.38
N LEU A 46 -2.55 -1.61 -1.23
CA LEU A 46 -1.44 -1.58 -0.28
C LEU A 46 -1.54 -0.37 0.65
N MET A 47 -2.75 0.15 0.87
CA MET A 47 -2.96 1.39 1.64
C MET A 47 -2.50 1.28 3.09
N GLY A 48 -2.56 0.08 3.68
CA GLY A 48 -2.10 -0.19 5.04
C GLY A 48 -0.59 -0.38 5.18
N ALA A 49 0.16 -0.55 4.10
CA ALA A 49 1.55 -0.99 4.13
C ALA A 49 2.47 -0.08 4.95
N PHE A 50 2.41 1.24 4.74
CA PHE A 50 3.24 2.18 5.49
C PHE A 50 2.92 2.19 6.99
N HIS A 51 1.63 2.22 7.32
CA HIS A 51 1.18 2.17 8.72
C HIS A 51 1.60 0.85 9.39
N PHE A 52 1.47 -0.25 8.67
CA PHE A 52 1.87 -1.58 9.14
C PHE A 52 3.39 -1.66 9.43
N ILE A 53 4.24 -1.30 8.45
CA ILE A 53 5.70 -1.30 8.64
C ILE A 53 6.11 -0.40 9.81
N LYS A 54 5.55 0.82 9.88
CA LYS A 54 5.85 1.76 10.98
C LYS A 54 5.44 1.20 12.34
N THR A 55 4.28 0.57 12.43
CA THR A 55 3.78 -0.03 13.68
C THR A 55 4.68 -1.16 14.16
N LEU A 56 5.06 -2.08 13.26
CA LEU A 56 5.94 -3.20 13.62
C LEU A 56 7.38 -2.72 13.90
N LYS A 57 7.88 -1.76 13.14
CA LYS A 57 9.19 -1.15 13.40
C LYS A 57 9.26 -0.56 14.81
N ASN A 58 8.26 0.25 15.18
CA ASN A 58 8.18 0.84 16.51
C ASN A 58 8.14 -0.23 17.62
N TYR A 59 7.40 -1.31 17.42
CA TYR A 59 7.38 -2.43 18.35
C TYR A 59 8.76 -3.12 18.43
N ASN A 60 9.36 -3.48 17.30
CA ASN A 60 10.62 -4.20 17.22
C ASN A 60 11.82 -3.40 17.75
N GLU A 61 11.79 -2.07 17.66
CA GLU A 61 12.83 -1.18 18.20
C GLU A 61 12.68 -0.95 19.71
N ASN A 62 11.55 -1.29 20.32
CA ASN A 62 11.24 -1.06 21.75
C ASN A 62 10.83 -2.36 22.45
N LEU A 63 11.48 -3.48 22.13
CA LEU A 63 11.18 -4.77 22.76
C LEU A 63 11.51 -4.75 24.26
N ASN A 64 10.57 -5.23 25.09
CA ASN A 64 10.75 -5.49 26.49
C ASN A 64 11.29 -6.91 26.76
N ASP A 65 11.76 -7.17 27.97
CA ASP A 65 12.20 -8.48 28.38
C ASP A 65 11.12 -9.55 28.12
N GLY A 66 11.50 -10.63 27.44
CA GLY A 66 10.61 -11.72 27.10
C GLY A 66 9.79 -11.53 25.80
N GLN A 67 9.85 -10.35 25.18
CA GLN A 67 9.27 -10.12 23.86
C GLN A 67 10.26 -10.52 22.77
N LYS A 68 9.71 -10.98 21.63
CA LYS A 68 10.52 -11.36 20.46
C LYS A 68 10.22 -10.45 19.27
N TYR A 69 11.18 -10.38 18.37
CA TYR A 69 11.03 -9.72 17.07
C TYR A 69 9.89 -10.38 16.28
N ILE A 70 9.03 -9.55 15.67
CA ILE A 70 7.97 -9.98 14.77
C ILE A 70 8.25 -9.43 13.38
N LYS A 71 8.46 -10.32 12.42
CA LYS A 71 8.78 -9.94 11.03
C LYS A 71 7.54 -9.41 10.31
N PRO A 72 7.60 -8.21 9.70
CA PRO A 72 6.54 -7.72 8.82
C PRO A 72 6.62 -8.37 7.44
N ILE A 73 5.49 -8.84 6.92
CA ILE A 73 5.34 -9.37 5.56
C ILE A 73 4.23 -8.57 4.87
N ILE A 74 4.56 -7.89 3.78
CA ILE A 74 3.58 -7.18 2.97
C ILE A 74 3.18 -8.03 1.78
N GLY A 75 1.88 -8.19 1.60
CA GLY A 75 1.29 -8.85 0.47
C GLY A 75 0.03 -8.13 0.00
N CYS A 76 -0.58 -8.70 -1.02
CA CYS A 76 -1.84 -8.24 -1.60
C CYS A 76 -2.58 -9.41 -2.22
N GLU A 77 -3.89 -9.51 -1.99
CA GLU A 77 -4.75 -10.41 -2.75
C GLU A 77 -5.20 -9.69 -4.02
N LEU A 78 -4.88 -10.25 -5.19
CA LEU A 78 -5.23 -9.69 -6.49
C LEU A 78 -6.16 -10.65 -7.25
N ASN A 79 -7.08 -10.09 -8.04
CA ASN A 79 -7.93 -10.85 -8.94
C ASN A 79 -7.22 -11.01 -10.29
N VAL A 80 -6.88 -12.24 -10.64
CA VAL A 80 -6.19 -12.59 -11.89
C VAL A 80 -7.24 -13.12 -12.89
N CYS A 81 -7.55 -12.30 -13.90
CA CYS A 81 -8.52 -12.63 -14.95
C CYS A 81 -7.82 -13.05 -16.25
N GLU A 82 -8.60 -13.39 -17.27
CA GLU A 82 -8.09 -13.77 -18.59
C GLU A 82 -7.43 -12.57 -19.30
N ASN A 83 -8.13 -11.44 -19.36
CA ASN A 83 -7.63 -10.19 -19.95
C ASN A 83 -8.16 -9.00 -19.14
N HIS A 84 -7.26 -8.30 -18.44
CA HIS A 84 -7.64 -7.19 -17.56
C HIS A 84 -8.17 -5.96 -18.31
N LEU A 85 -7.87 -5.82 -19.61
CA LEU A 85 -8.36 -4.73 -20.46
C LEU A 85 -9.74 -5.01 -21.07
N ASP A 86 -10.18 -6.28 -21.11
CA ASP A 86 -11.50 -6.62 -21.62
C ASP A 86 -12.60 -6.23 -20.62
N LYS A 87 -13.49 -5.36 -21.07
CA LYS A 87 -14.67 -4.89 -20.32
C LYS A 87 -15.99 -5.27 -21.01
N SER A 88 -15.94 -6.12 -22.03
CA SER A 88 -17.12 -6.61 -22.75
C SER A 88 -17.85 -7.72 -22.00
N ASN A 89 -17.09 -8.57 -21.30
CA ASN A 89 -17.62 -9.67 -20.51
C ASN A 89 -17.20 -9.55 -19.05
N ARG A 90 -18.10 -9.94 -18.14
CA ARG A 90 -17.79 -9.95 -16.72
C ARG A 90 -16.91 -11.15 -16.38
N ASP A 91 -15.63 -10.86 -16.13
CA ASP A 91 -14.65 -11.79 -15.60
C ASP A 91 -14.01 -11.13 -14.36
N ASN A 92 -14.40 -11.56 -13.18
CA ASN A 92 -13.85 -11.04 -11.92
C ASN A 92 -12.47 -11.63 -11.61
N GLY A 93 -12.02 -12.64 -12.36
CA GLY A 93 -10.77 -13.34 -12.12
C GLY A 93 -10.78 -14.25 -10.90
N TYR A 94 -9.61 -14.78 -10.60
CA TYR A 94 -9.36 -15.65 -9.44
C TYR A 94 -8.54 -14.92 -8.39
N GLN A 95 -8.87 -15.13 -7.11
CA GLN A 95 -8.21 -14.49 -5.98
C GLN A 95 -6.89 -15.21 -5.67
N MET A 96 -5.78 -14.58 -6.01
CA MET A 96 -4.43 -15.07 -5.75
C MET A 96 -3.73 -14.17 -4.75
N VAL A 97 -2.90 -14.74 -3.89
CA VAL A 97 -2.16 -13.98 -2.87
C VAL A 97 -0.71 -13.80 -3.29
N PHE A 98 -0.23 -12.58 -3.23
CA PHE A 98 1.14 -12.22 -3.57
C PHE A 98 1.82 -11.61 -2.36
N LEU A 99 3.01 -12.13 -1.99
CA LEU A 99 3.82 -11.61 -0.88
C LEU A 99 5.11 -11.02 -1.45
N ALA A 100 5.50 -9.85 -0.97
CA ALA A 100 6.75 -9.22 -1.34
C ALA A 100 7.92 -9.81 -0.55
N LYS A 101 8.95 -10.33 -1.24
CA LYS A 101 10.16 -10.82 -0.59
C LYS A 101 11.02 -9.69 -0.02
N ASN A 102 10.97 -8.52 -0.65
CA ASN A 102 11.80 -7.37 -0.33
C ASN A 102 11.16 -6.08 -0.87
N LYS A 103 11.88 -4.96 -0.77
CA LYS A 103 11.40 -3.66 -1.25
C LYS A 103 11.12 -3.62 -2.76
N ASN A 104 11.86 -4.38 -3.57
CA ASN A 104 11.59 -4.49 -5.01
C ASN A 104 10.26 -5.22 -5.27
N GLY A 105 10.01 -6.34 -4.57
CA GLY A 105 8.72 -7.04 -4.61
C GLY A 105 7.56 -6.13 -4.19
N PHE A 106 7.73 -5.30 -3.15
CA PHE A 106 6.73 -4.30 -2.76
C PHE A 106 6.46 -3.28 -3.88
N ARG A 107 7.49 -2.81 -4.58
CA ARG A 107 7.31 -1.91 -5.74
C ARG A 107 6.55 -2.59 -6.87
N ASN A 108 6.84 -3.85 -7.16
CA ASN A 108 6.12 -4.64 -8.15
C ASN A 108 4.65 -4.83 -7.76
N LEU A 109 4.35 -5.16 -6.49
CA LEU A 109 2.98 -5.20 -5.98
C LEU A 109 2.26 -3.85 -6.12
N SER A 110 2.95 -2.75 -5.84
CA SER A 110 2.39 -1.40 -5.99
C SER A 110 2.01 -1.11 -7.44
N LYS A 111 2.83 -1.55 -8.41
CA LYS A 111 2.53 -1.45 -9.84
C LYS A 111 1.32 -2.30 -10.21
N LEU A 112 1.30 -3.56 -9.81
CA LEU A 112 0.18 -4.49 -10.09
C LEU A 112 -1.13 -3.97 -9.48
N SER A 113 -1.12 -3.51 -8.23
CA SER A 113 -2.29 -2.91 -7.58
C SER A 113 -2.77 -1.66 -8.30
N SER A 114 -1.86 -0.79 -8.74
CA SER A 114 -2.21 0.41 -9.51
C SER A 114 -2.83 0.07 -10.86
N ILE A 115 -2.25 -0.84 -11.61
CA ILE A 115 -2.79 -1.31 -12.90
C ILE A 115 -4.16 -1.95 -12.70
N ALA A 116 -4.32 -2.78 -11.67
CA ALA A 116 -5.60 -3.41 -11.36
C ALA A 116 -6.72 -2.39 -11.14
N ASN A 117 -6.43 -1.29 -10.43
CA ASN A 117 -7.41 -0.26 -10.09
C ASN A 117 -7.64 0.77 -11.22
N ILE A 118 -6.62 1.07 -12.03
CA ILE A 118 -6.71 2.12 -13.07
C ILE A 118 -7.15 1.52 -14.41
N GLU A 119 -6.44 0.49 -14.89
CA GLU A 119 -6.67 -0.08 -16.21
C GLU A 119 -7.60 -1.30 -16.15
N GLY A 120 -7.38 -2.17 -15.16
CA GLY A 120 -8.08 -3.46 -15.02
C GLY A 120 -9.42 -3.39 -14.32
N PHE A 121 -9.84 -2.23 -13.80
CA PHE A 121 -11.09 -2.13 -13.06
C PHE A 121 -12.31 -2.36 -13.96
N TYR A 122 -13.03 -3.43 -13.66
CA TYR A 122 -14.35 -3.73 -14.21
C TYR A 122 -15.12 -4.61 -13.22
N TYR A 123 -16.08 -4.03 -12.50
CA TYR A 123 -16.72 -4.53 -11.29
C TYR A 123 -15.77 -4.70 -10.10
N VAL A 124 -14.58 -5.25 -10.31
CA VAL A 124 -13.49 -5.39 -9.33
C VAL A 124 -12.16 -5.00 -9.98
N PRO A 125 -11.14 -4.60 -9.19
CA PRO A 125 -9.78 -4.43 -9.69
C PRO A 125 -9.21 -5.77 -10.20
N ARG A 126 -8.61 -5.81 -11.39
CA ARG A 126 -8.12 -7.03 -12.01
C ARG A 126 -6.76 -6.84 -12.66
N ILE A 127 -5.95 -7.88 -12.62
CA ILE A 127 -4.77 -8.05 -13.47
C ILE A 127 -4.93 -9.31 -14.31
N ASP A 128 -4.03 -9.54 -15.25
CA ASP A 128 -3.91 -10.80 -15.98
C ASP A 128 -2.49 -11.36 -15.89
N LYS A 129 -2.31 -12.55 -16.44
CA LYS A 129 -1.03 -13.27 -16.41
C LYS A 129 0.06 -12.56 -17.22
N GLU A 130 -0.30 -11.81 -18.27
CA GLU A 130 0.69 -11.09 -19.09
C GLU A 130 1.29 -9.90 -18.32
N ILE A 131 0.44 -9.11 -17.66
CA ILE A 131 0.96 -8.01 -16.83
C ILE A 131 1.70 -8.53 -15.60
N LEU A 132 1.25 -9.65 -15.04
CA LEU A 132 1.91 -10.30 -13.91
C LEU A 132 3.34 -10.73 -14.25
N LYS A 133 3.60 -11.31 -15.44
CA LYS A 133 4.96 -11.65 -15.89
C LYS A 133 5.91 -10.46 -15.86
N THR A 134 5.42 -9.27 -16.20
CA THR A 134 6.22 -8.05 -16.24
C THR A 134 6.68 -7.61 -14.84
N TYR A 135 5.88 -7.89 -13.79
CA TYR A 135 6.11 -7.45 -12.42
C TYR A 135 6.17 -8.60 -11.41
N SER A 136 6.61 -9.79 -11.83
CA SER A 136 6.65 -11.00 -11.01
C SER A 136 7.89 -11.13 -10.10
N GLU A 137 8.93 -10.35 -10.38
CA GLU A 137 10.20 -10.43 -9.65
C GLU A 137 10.02 -10.14 -8.16
N ASP A 138 10.70 -10.93 -7.32
CA ASP A 138 10.67 -10.82 -5.86
C ASP A 138 9.28 -10.99 -5.22
N LEU A 139 8.42 -11.77 -5.85
CA LEU A 139 7.11 -12.14 -5.33
C LEU A 139 7.03 -13.63 -5.00
N ILE A 140 6.35 -13.93 -3.88
CA ILE A 140 5.88 -15.27 -3.53
C ILE A 140 4.38 -15.32 -3.82
N VAL A 141 3.89 -16.42 -4.36
CA VAL A 141 2.48 -16.60 -4.71
C VAL A 141 1.87 -17.76 -3.93
N LEU A 142 0.73 -17.50 -3.30
CA LEU A 142 -0.14 -18.52 -2.73
C LEU A 142 -1.36 -18.67 -3.64
N SER A 143 -1.78 -19.92 -3.87
CA SER A 143 -2.84 -20.22 -4.85
C SER A 143 -4.25 -19.77 -4.48
N GLY A 144 -4.42 -19.15 -3.30
CA GLY A 144 -5.72 -18.72 -2.79
C GLY A 144 -6.54 -19.87 -2.21
N GLY A 145 -7.65 -19.51 -1.56
CA GLY A 145 -8.64 -20.48 -1.07
C GLY A 145 -9.55 -20.98 -2.19
N LEU A 146 -10.82 -21.24 -1.87
CA LEU A 146 -11.82 -21.74 -2.85
C LEU A 146 -12.00 -20.86 -4.08
N ASN A 147 -11.72 -19.55 -3.97
CA ASN A 147 -11.79 -18.59 -5.06
C ASN A 147 -10.45 -18.41 -5.81
N GLY A 148 -9.41 -19.11 -5.42
CA GLY A 148 -8.15 -19.18 -6.17
C GLY A 148 -8.29 -19.97 -7.47
N GLU A 149 -7.38 -19.76 -8.42
CA GLU A 149 -7.52 -20.33 -9.77
C GLU A 149 -7.57 -21.86 -9.74
N ILE A 150 -6.65 -22.50 -9.02
CA ILE A 150 -6.55 -23.96 -9.00
C ILE A 150 -7.80 -24.59 -8.35
N SER A 151 -8.14 -24.14 -7.14
CA SER A 151 -9.29 -24.65 -6.38
C SER A 151 -10.61 -24.40 -7.10
N SER A 152 -10.80 -23.20 -7.64
CA SER A 152 -12.01 -22.86 -8.39
C SER A 152 -12.16 -23.70 -9.67
N LYS A 153 -11.06 -23.98 -10.37
CA LYS A 153 -11.10 -24.85 -11.57
C LYS A 153 -11.37 -26.30 -11.23
N ILE A 154 -10.81 -26.83 -10.13
CA ILE A 154 -11.17 -28.18 -9.66
C ILE A 154 -12.69 -28.28 -9.45
N LEU A 155 -13.29 -27.29 -8.80
CA LEU A 155 -14.72 -27.32 -8.48
C LEU A 155 -15.64 -27.11 -9.70
N ASN A 156 -15.23 -26.32 -10.68
CA ASN A 156 -16.13 -25.84 -11.74
C ASN A 156 -15.78 -26.33 -13.14
N GLN A 157 -14.53 -26.75 -13.39
CA GLN A 157 -14.03 -27.10 -14.74
C GLN A 157 -13.34 -28.48 -14.78
N GLY A 158 -13.06 -29.07 -13.62
CA GLY A 158 -12.38 -30.35 -13.48
C GLY A 158 -10.87 -30.25 -13.25
N GLU A 159 -10.30 -31.37 -12.83
CA GLU A 159 -8.89 -31.47 -12.42
C GLU A 159 -7.91 -31.17 -13.57
N GLU A 160 -8.23 -31.60 -14.80
CA GLU A 160 -7.38 -31.39 -15.98
C GLU A 160 -7.15 -29.89 -16.24
N LYS A 161 -8.21 -29.08 -16.17
CA LYS A 161 -8.11 -27.62 -16.35
C LYS A 161 -7.39 -26.93 -15.19
N ALA A 162 -7.58 -27.41 -13.97
CA ALA A 162 -6.83 -26.96 -12.80
C ALA A 162 -5.34 -27.26 -12.94
N GLU A 163 -4.99 -28.46 -13.44
CA GLU A 163 -3.62 -28.91 -13.64
C GLU A 163 -2.90 -28.10 -14.74
N GLU A 164 -3.58 -27.75 -15.84
CA GLU A 164 -3.05 -26.84 -16.86
C GLU A 164 -2.67 -25.48 -16.25
N SER A 165 -3.53 -24.92 -15.41
CA SER A 165 -3.26 -23.68 -14.73
C SER A 165 -2.13 -23.78 -13.70
N LEU A 166 -2.09 -24.88 -12.95
CA LEU A 166 -1.03 -25.16 -11.97
C LEU A 166 0.35 -25.15 -12.65
N LYS A 167 0.48 -25.79 -13.81
CA LYS A 167 1.74 -25.79 -14.58
C LYS A 167 2.20 -24.38 -14.92
N TRP A 168 1.28 -23.51 -15.35
CA TRP A 168 1.62 -22.12 -15.63
C TRP A 168 2.22 -21.41 -14.42
N TRP A 169 1.62 -21.59 -13.22
CA TRP A 169 2.12 -20.97 -11.99
C TRP A 169 3.49 -21.51 -11.60
N ILE A 170 3.70 -22.82 -11.70
CA ILE A 170 4.98 -23.46 -11.43
C ILE A 170 6.07 -22.93 -12.38
N ASP A 171 5.78 -22.88 -13.68
CA ASP A 171 6.75 -22.46 -14.71
C ASP A 171 7.18 -20.98 -14.52
N ASN A 172 6.32 -20.13 -13.95
CA ASN A 172 6.60 -18.71 -13.79
C ASN A 172 7.14 -18.34 -12.41
N PHE A 173 6.87 -19.12 -11.35
CA PHE A 173 7.25 -18.79 -9.98
C PHE A 173 8.12 -19.86 -9.29
N ASN A 174 8.24 -21.05 -9.86
CA ASN A 174 9.06 -22.15 -9.34
C ASN A 174 8.85 -22.39 -7.84
N ASP A 175 9.92 -22.33 -7.04
CA ASP A 175 9.91 -22.54 -5.57
C ASP A 175 9.19 -21.42 -4.80
N ASP A 176 8.78 -20.35 -5.45
CA ASP A 176 8.03 -19.25 -4.86
C ASP A 176 6.52 -19.36 -5.05
N PHE A 177 6.05 -20.48 -5.61
CA PHE A 177 4.64 -20.81 -5.71
C PHE A 177 4.24 -21.91 -4.72
N TYR A 178 3.17 -21.67 -3.96
CA TYR A 178 2.64 -22.61 -2.96
C TYR A 178 1.17 -22.89 -3.21
N LEU A 179 0.77 -24.15 -3.07
CA LEU A 179 -0.63 -24.56 -3.03
C LEU A 179 -1.21 -24.25 -1.65
N GLU A 180 -2.12 -23.30 -1.59
CA GLU A 180 -2.77 -22.87 -0.36
C GLU A 180 -3.94 -23.78 -0.02
N ILE A 181 -4.00 -24.23 1.23
CA ILE A 181 -5.10 -25.03 1.77
C ILE A 181 -5.70 -24.32 2.98
N GLN A 182 -7.02 -24.37 3.06
CA GLN A 182 -7.82 -23.76 4.14
C GLN A 182 -8.84 -24.76 4.68
N LYS A 183 -9.16 -24.65 5.96
CA LYS A 183 -10.15 -25.50 6.64
C LYS A 183 -11.08 -24.65 7.50
N HIS A 184 -12.22 -24.23 6.92
CA HIS A 184 -13.28 -23.49 7.59
C HIS A 184 -14.56 -24.34 7.73
N LYS A 185 -14.43 -25.67 7.82
CA LYS A 185 -15.56 -26.61 7.92
C LYS A 185 -16.52 -26.53 6.74
N GLN A 186 -15.98 -26.39 5.52
CA GLN A 186 -16.74 -26.35 4.29
C GLN A 186 -16.51 -27.62 3.47
N GLU A 187 -17.57 -28.22 2.95
CA GLU A 187 -17.51 -29.43 2.12
C GLU A 187 -16.61 -29.27 0.88
N ASN A 188 -16.63 -28.09 0.25
CA ASN A 188 -15.78 -27.81 -0.89
C ASN A 188 -14.28 -27.79 -0.54
N GLU A 189 -13.91 -27.33 0.66
CA GLU A 189 -12.52 -27.41 1.14
C GLU A 189 -12.11 -28.87 1.35
N ASP A 190 -12.96 -29.67 1.99
CA ASP A 190 -12.73 -31.10 2.21
C ASP A 190 -12.59 -31.85 0.88
N TYR A 191 -13.36 -31.47 -0.14
CA TYR A 191 -13.31 -32.08 -1.46
C TYR A 191 -11.98 -31.77 -2.21
N ILE A 192 -11.50 -30.52 -2.18
CA ILE A 192 -10.32 -30.12 -2.97
C ILE A 192 -8.99 -30.50 -2.32
N ILE A 193 -8.91 -30.59 -0.99
CA ILE A 193 -7.64 -30.83 -0.27
C ILE A 193 -6.95 -32.13 -0.73
N PRO A 194 -7.61 -33.29 -0.86
CA PRO A 194 -6.96 -34.49 -1.38
C PRO A 194 -6.38 -34.30 -2.78
N ILE A 195 -7.08 -33.58 -3.68
CA ILE A 195 -6.63 -33.31 -5.04
C ILE A 195 -5.41 -32.39 -5.03
N LEU A 196 -5.41 -31.35 -4.18
CA LEU A 196 -4.26 -30.46 -3.98
C LEU A 196 -3.04 -31.21 -3.41
N LYS A 197 -3.25 -32.19 -2.53
CA LYS A 197 -2.19 -33.09 -2.04
C LYS A 197 -1.59 -33.93 -3.18
N ASP A 198 -2.41 -34.48 -4.03
CA ASP A 198 -1.96 -35.26 -5.18
C ASP A 198 -1.17 -34.37 -6.16
N PHE A 199 -1.62 -33.16 -6.42
CA PHE A 199 -0.86 -32.18 -7.21
C PHE A 199 0.46 -31.78 -6.55
N SER A 200 0.46 -31.58 -5.24
CA SER A 200 1.67 -31.30 -4.45
C SER A 200 2.72 -32.41 -4.65
N ILE A 201 2.32 -33.66 -4.52
CA ILE A 201 3.20 -34.82 -4.69
C ILE A 201 3.67 -34.95 -6.14
N LYS A 202 2.75 -34.83 -7.09
CA LYS A 202 3.03 -35.01 -8.53
C LYS A 202 4.00 -33.97 -9.08
N TYR A 203 3.90 -32.73 -8.63
CA TYR A 203 4.67 -31.58 -9.17
C TYR A 203 5.75 -31.07 -8.20
N GLY A 204 5.86 -31.63 -7.01
CA GLY A 204 6.82 -31.16 -5.99
C GLY A 204 6.52 -29.77 -5.43
N VAL A 205 5.27 -29.28 -5.55
CA VAL A 205 4.84 -27.98 -5.04
C VAL A 205 4.41 -28.12 -3.58
N LYS A 206 4.91 -27.26 -2.72
CA LYS A 206 4.61 -27.33 -1.28
C LYS A 206 3.19 -26.82 -0.99
N LEU A 207 2.52 -27.52 -0.07
CA LEU A 207 1.28 -27.07 0.53
C LEU A 207 1.55 -26.04 1.62
N ILE A 208 0.69 -25.03 1.74
CA ILE A 208 0.74 -24.04 2.81
C ILE A 208 -0.64 -23.82 3.41
N ALA A 209 -0.72 -23.88 4.74
CA ALA A 209 -1.97 -23.67 5.44
C ALA A 209 -2.20 -22.20 5.75
N THR A 210 -3.40 -21.69 5.46
CA THR A 210 -3.84 -20.36 5.83
C THR A 210 -5.24 -20.39 6.44
N ASN A 211 -5.67 -19.30 7.07
CA ASN A 211 -6.99 -19.20 7.67
C ASN A 211 -7.91 -18.16 7.04
N ASN A 212 -7.44 -17.35 6.09
CA ASN A 212 -8.26 -16.31 5.47
C ASN A 212 -8.95 -15.41 6.52
N SER A 213 -8.14 -14.74 7.37
CA SER A 213 -8.63 -14.05 8.57
C SER A 213 -9.19 -12.68 8.25
N TYR A 214 -10.46 -12.45 8.57
CA TYR A 214 -11.19 -11.19 8.36
C TYR A 214 -11.38 -10.38 9.64
N TYR A 215 -11.24 -11.01 10.81
CA TYR A 215 -11.38 -10.38 12.13
C TYR A 215 -10.47 -11.07 13.14
N THR A 216 -10.14 -10.37 14.24
CA THR A 216 -9.10 -10.82 15.16
C THR A 216 -9.54 -11.91 16.13
N SER A 217 -10.74 -11.81 16.68
CA SER A 217 -11.28 -12.82 17.61
C SER A 217 -12.61 -13.39 17.14
N LYS A 218 -12.90 -14.61 17.56
CA LYS A 218 -14.15 -15.29 17.21
C LYS A 218 -15.40 -14.49 17.63
N SER A 219 -15.33 -13.75 18.73
CA SER A 219 -16.41 -12.91 19.23
C SER A 219 -16.75 -11.72 18.29
N GLU A 220 -15.86 -11.37 17.37
CA GLU A 220 -16.07 -10.28 16.39
C GLU A 220 -16.82 -10.72 15.13
N ALA A 221 -17.13 -12.01 14.99
CA ALA A 221 -17.82 -12.56 13.82
C ALA A 221 -19.12 -11.82 13.50
N ASN A 222 -19.93 -11.51 14.54
CA ASN A 222 -21.17 -10.76 14.37
C ASN A 222 -20.93 -9.31 13.91
N ALA A 223 -19.95 -8.63 14.46
CA ALA A 223 -19.59 -7.27 14.03
C ALA A 223 -19.11 -7.24 12.58
N HIS A 224 -18.34 -8.25 12.17
CA HIS A 224 -17.90 -8.43 10.79
C HIS A 224 -19.10 -8.70 9.85
N ASP A 225 -20.06 -9.54 10.24
CA ASP A 225 -21.26 -9.80 9.45
C ASP A 225 -22.11 -8.53 9.26
N ILE A 226 -22.24 -7.70 10.30
CA ILE A 226 -22.89 -6.38 10.20
C ILE A 226 -22.15 -5.48 9.21
N LEU A 227 -20.80 -5.46 9.23
CA LEU A 227 -20.00 -4.71 8.27
C LEU A 227 -20.31 -5.11 6.82
N LEU A 228 -20.42 -6.41 6.55
CA LEU A 228 -20.79 -6.90 5.22
C LEU A 228 -22.21 -6.47 4.82
N CYS A 229 -23.16 -6.46 5.76
CA CYS A 229 -24.50 -5.94 5.52
C CYS A 229 -24.49 -4.45 5.16
N VAL A 230 -23.69 -3.65 5.87
CA VAL A 230 -23.50 -2.21 5.55
C VAL A 230 -22.93 -2.03 4.15
N ARG A 231 -21.92 -2.83 3.79
CA ARG A 231 -21.31 -2.79 2.45
C ARG A 231 -22.33 -3.01 1.33
N ASP A 232 -23.18 -4.01 1.51
CA ASP A 232 -24.08 -4.49 0.45
C ASP A 232 -25.49 -3.86 0.54
N GLY A 233 -25.74 -3.01 1.54
CA GLY A 233 -27.05 -2.39 1.76
C GLY A 233 -28.13 -3.40 2.19
N GLU A 234 -27.74 -4.50 2.82
CA GLU A 234 -28.61 -5.61 3.20
C GLU A 234 -28.94 -5.60 4.70
N LYS A 235 -29.99 -6.31 5.07
CA LYS A 235 -30.34 -6.54 6.48
C LYS A 235 -29.76 -7.86 6.97
N GLN A 236 -29.26 -7.88 8.19
CA GLN A 236 -28.71 -9.09 8.81
C GLN A 236 -29.76 -10.24 8.93
N SER A 237 -31.04 -9.90 8.97
CA SER A 237 -32.14 -10.88 8.97
C SER A 237 -32.32 -11.65 7.66
N VAL A 238 -31.75 -11.15 6.55
CA VAL A 238 -31.73 -11.88 5.27
C VAL A 238 -30.74 -13.05 5.39
N PRO A 239 -31.14 -14.29 5.06
CA PRO A 239 -30.27 -15.44 5.21
C PRO A 239 -29.05 -15.39 4.27
N ILE A 240 -27.90 -15.88 4.76
CA ILE A 240 -26.69 -16.01 3.97
C ILE A 240 -26.86 -17.13 2.95
N GLY A 241 -26.54 -16.85 1.68
CA GLY A 241 -26.65 -17.83 0.61
C GLY A 241 -26.40 -17.24 -0.77
N ARG A 242 -26.84 -17.95 -1.79
CA ARG A 242 -26.70 -17.53 -3.21
C ARG A 242 -28.09 -17.40 -3.85
N GLY A 243 -28.20 -16.43 -4.76
CA GLY A 243 -29.41 -16.22 -5.54
C GLY A 243 -30.41 -15.27 -4.88
N ARG A 244 -31.61 -15.19 -5.47
CA ARG A 244 -32.67 -14.28 -5.05
C ARG A 244 -33.16 -14.61 -3.63
N GLY A 245 -33.20 -13.61 -2.76
CA GLY A 245 -33.67 -13.78 -1.36
C GLY A 245 -32.57 -14.13 -0.37
N PHE A 246 -31.31 -14.19 -0.83
CA PHE A 246 -30.14 -14.40 0.01
C PHE A 246 -29.19 -13.21 -0.07
N ARG A 247 -28.38 -13.04 0.97
CA ARG A 247 -27.28 -12.08 1.01
C ARG A 247 -25.93 -12.76 1.08
N TYR A 248 -24.86 -12.00 0.78
CA TYR A 248 -23.51 -12.43 1.03
C TYR A 248 -23.19 -12.40 2.54
N GLY A 249 -22.40 -13.36 2.97
CA GLY A 249 -21.84 -13.46 4.31
C GLY A 249 -20.86 -14.64 4.38
N LEU A 250 -20.07 -14.70 5.44
CA LEU A 250 -19.23 -15.86 5.69
C LEU A 250 -20.09 -17.03 6.19
N PRO A 251 -19.77 -18.26 5.81
CA PRO A 251 -20.61 -19.44 6.13
C PRO A 251 -20.63 -19.81 7.61
N ASN A 252 -19.61 -19.38 8.37
CA ASN A 252 -19.45 -19.63 9.80
C ASN A 252 -18.46 -18.64 10.44
N GLU A 253 -18.14 -18.85 11.72
CA GLU A 253 -17.30 -17.96 12.53
C GLU A 253 -15.81 -18.35 12.56
N GLU A 254 -15.35 -19.19 11.63
CA GLU A 254 -13.97 -19.73 11.65
C GLU A 254 -12.92 -18.79 11.05
N TYR A 255 -13.29 -17.60 10.60
CA TYR A 255 -12.44 -16.64 9.88
C TYR A 255 -11.71 -15.64 10.78
N TYR A 256 -11.42 -16.02 12.03
CA TYR A 256 -10.66 -15.21 12.99
C TYR A 256 -9.17 -15.53 12.98
N TYR A 257 -8.38 -14.64 13.57
CA TYR A 257 -6.93 -14.75 13.66
C TYR A 257 -6.55 -15.75 14.76
N LYS A 258 -6.24 -16.99 14.37
CA LYS A 258 -6.04 -18.14 15.25
C LYS A 258 -4.62 -18.20 15.81
N SER A 259 -4.44 -18.88 16.94
CA SER A 259 -3.10 -19.21 17.45
C SER A 259 -2.42 -20.31 16.63
N LYS A 260 -1.10 -20.41 16.76
CA LYS A 260 -0.29 -21.51 16.17
C LYS A 260 -0.83 -22.88 16.57
N ASP A 261 -1.18 -23.04 17.85
CA ASP A 261 -1.70 -24.32 18.38
C ASP A 261 -3.09 -24.68 17.81
N GLU A 262 -3.97 -23.70 17.61
CA GLU A 262 -5.26 -23.93 16.95
C GLU A 262 -5.04 -24.37 15.50
N MET A 263 -4.15 -23.71 14.77
CA MET A 263 -3.83 -24.08 13.39
C MET A 263 -3.21 -25.49 13.30
N LEU A 264 -2.30 -25.85 14.20
CA LEU A 264 -1.74 -27.21 14.27
C LEU A 264 -2.80 -28.28 14.52
N LYS A 265 -3.80 -28.00 15.36
CA LYS A 265 -4.92 -28.92 15.61
C LYS A 265 -5.82 -29.06 14.37
N ILE A 266 -6.08 -27.97 13.66
CA ILE A 266 -6.90 -27.97 12.45
C ILE A 266 -6.23 -28.75 11.30
N PHE A 267 -4.92 -28.61 11.15
CA PHE A 267 -4.13 -29.24 10.09
C PHE A 267 -3.30 -30.43 10.59
N ASN A 268 -3.74 -31.13 11.64
CA ASN A 268 -3.01 -32.26 12.23
C ASN A 268 -2.79 -33.45 11.26
N ASP A 269 -3.62 -33.56 10.25
CA ASP A 269 -3.53 -34.55 9.16
C ASP A 269 -2.59 -34.12 8.01
N ILE A 270 -2.19 -32.83 7.97
CA ILE A 270 -1.26 -32.26 6.98
C ILE A 270 -0.31 -31.27 7.67
N PRO A 271 0.45 -31.70 8.69
CA PRO A 271 1.25 -30.78 9.52
C PRO A 271 2.36 -30.09 8.72
N GLU A 272 2.84 -30.68 7.63
CA GLU A 272 3.81 -30.08 6.73
C GLU A 272 3.33 -28.76 6.15
N SER A 273 2.03 -28.57 5.96
CA SER A 273 1.45 -27.33 5.46
C SER A 273 1.64 -26.15 6.43
N ILE A 274 1.73 -26.43 7.72
CA ILE A 274 2.08 -25.46 8.77
C ILE A 274 3.59 -25.25 8.83
N TYR A 275 4.39 -26.31 8.74
CA TYR A 275 5.85 -26.21 8.80
C TYR A 275 6.44 -25.44 7.62
N ASN A 276 5.83 -25.54 6.45
CA ASN A 276 6.24 -24.80 5.26
C ASN A 276 6.10 -23.27 5.40
N ILE A 277 5.33 -22.77 6.38
CA ILE A 277 5.21 -21.34 6.68
C ILE A 277 6.56 -20.74 7.05
N SER A 278 7.40 -21.48 7.80
CA SER A 278 8.77 -21.05 8.13
C SER A 278 9.59 -20.71 6.90
N GLU A 279 9.46 -21.49 5.83
CA GLU A 279 10.20 -21.24 4.59
C GLU A 279 9.80 -19.91 3.97
N VAL A 280 8.51 -19.61 3.94
CA VAL A 280 8.02 -18.31 3.42
C VAL A 280 8.52 -17.16 4.27
N ILE A 281 8.45 -17.27 5.60
CA ILE A 281 8.97 -16.25 6.52
C ILE A 281 10.47 -15.99 6.26
N ASN A 282 11.25 -17.05 6.02
CA ASN A 282 12.69 -16.95 5.78
C ASN A 282 13.05 -16.40 4.39
N LYS A 283 12.15 -16.48 3.41
CA LYS A 283 12.32 -15.86 2.10
C LYS A 283 12.08 -14.35 2.07
N VAL A 284 11.49 -13.79 3.12
CA VAL A 284 11.13 -12.37 3.19
C VAL A 284 12.16 -11.60 3.99
N ASP A 285 12.70 -10.55 3.39
CA ASP A 285 13.55 -9.55 4.04
C ASP A 285 12.71 -8.42 4.63
N SER A 286 13.08 -7.95 5.81
CA SER A 286 12.49 -6.73 6.38
C SER A 286 13.02 -5.50 5.64
N PHE A 287 12.13 -4.55 5.37
CA PHE A 287 12.50 -3.28 4.73
C PHE A 287 11.68 -2.12 5.31
N ASP A 288 12.19 -0.90 5.16
CA ASP A 288 11.52 0.31 5.56
C ASP A 288 10.90 1.04 4.35
N LEU A 289 9.71 1.59 4.54
CA LEU A 289 9.04 2.44 3.56
C LEU A 289 9.24 3.94 3.85
N ALA A 290 9.73 4.28 5.05
CA ALA A 290 10.08 5.64 5.37
C ALA A 290 11.27 6.10 4.51
N ARG A 291 11.22 7.34 4.08
CA ARG A 291 12.28 8.01 3.34
C ARG A 291 12.37 9.47 3.76
N GLU A 292 13.50 10.09 3.49
CA GLU A 292 13.63 11.53 3.63
C GLU A 292 12.64 12.27 2.73
N VAL A 293 12.30 13.48 3.14
CA VAL A 293 11.41 14.35 2.35
C VAL A 293 12.09 14.66 1.02
N LEU A 294 11.46 14.25 -0.08
CA LEU A 294 11.92 14.61 -1.41
C LEU A 294 11.31 15.96 -1.77
N LEU A 295 12.14 16.99 -1.74
CA LEU A 295 11.77 18.28 -2.29
C LEU A 295 11.91 18.21 -3.82
N PRO A 296 10.94 18.77 -4.58
CA PRO A 296 11.06 18.81 -6.03
C PRO A 296 12.22 19.72 -6.43
N ASP A 297 13.01 19.26 -7.40
CA ASP A 297 14.13 20.03 -7.97
C ASP A 297 13.62 20.96 -9.08
N PHE A 298 14.11 22.20 -9.08
CA PHE A 298 13.82 23.20 -10.10
C PHE A 298 15.06 23.43 -10.99
N ASN A 299 14.91 23.24 -12.29
CA ASN A 299 15.97 23.48 -13.25
C ASN A 299 16.26 24.97 -13.42
N VAL A 300 17.28 25.46 -12.74
CA VAL A 300 17.68 26.88 -12.86
C VAL A 300 18.38 27.14 -14.19
N PRO A 301 18.29 28.39 -14.74
CA PRO A 301 19.03 28.79 -15.94
C PRO A 301 20.53 28.60 -15.77
N LYS A 302 21.22 28.26 -16.86
CA LYS A 302 22.68 27.94 -16.87
C LYS A 302 23.56 28.95 -16.11
N LYS A 303 23.24 30.25 -16.18
CA LYS A 303 24.01 31.32 -15.51
C LYS A 303 23.98 31.27 -13.97
N PHE A 304 22.98 30.56 -13.39
CA PHE A 304 22.86 30.41 -11.94
C PHE A 304 23.34 29.05 -11.44
N ARG A 305 23.65 28.10 -12.32
CA ARG A 305 24.18 26.79 -11.93
C ARG A 305 25.56 26.94 -11.31
N GLN A 306 25.73 26.28 -10.17
CA GLN A 306 26.99 26.28 -9.44
C GLN A 306 27.73 24.96 -9.66
N LYS A 307 29.09 25.05 -9.73
CA LYS A 307 29.92 23.85 -9.66
C LYS A 307 29.83 23.32 -8.21
N ASP A 308 29.80 22.02 -8.04
CA ASP A 308 29.73 21.37 -6.72
C ASP A 308 28.41 21.62 -5.93
N ASP A 309 27.30 21.82 -6.64
CA ASP A 309 25.96 21.99 -6.11
C ASP A 309 25.16 20.71 -6.39
N PHE A 310 25.36 19.67 -5.56
CA PHE A 310 24.81 18.33 -5.76
C PHE A 310 23.27 18.28 -5.68
N ASP A 311 22.67 19.15 -4.88
CA ASP A 311 21.23 19.27 -4.68
C ASP A 311 20.62 20.50 -5.36
N ASN A 312 21.41 21.20 -6.20
CA ASN A 312 21.02 22.41 -6.91
C ASN A 312 20.48 23.56 -6.02
N GLN A 313 20.66 23.49 -4.70
CA GLN A 313 20.10 24.49 -3.77
C GLN A 313 20.77 25.84 -3.87
N LYS A 314 22.11 25.88 -4.06
CA LYS A 314 22.84 27.15 -4.24
C LYS A 314 22.37 27.90 -5.48
N GLY A 315 22.22 27.16 -6.58
CA GLY A 315 21.70 27.71 -7.84
C GLY A 315 20.27 28.21 -7.70
N GLN A 316 19.41 27.46 -7.01
CA GLN A 316 18.03 27.85 -6.75
C GLN A 316 17.95 29.11 -5.87
N ASN A 317 18.75 29.21 -4.82
CA ASN A 317 18.82 30.40 -3.95
C ASN A 317 19.23 31.65 -4.72
N LEU A 318 20.26 31.55 -5.55
CA LEU A 318 20.74 32.66 -6.40
C LEU A 318 19.66 33.10 -7.41
N TYR A 319 19.00 32.15 -8.02
CA TYR A 319 17.95 32.44 -8.99
C TYR A 319 16.71 33.03 -8.33
N LEU A 320 16.29 32.49 -7.19
CA LEU A 320 15.19 33.04 -6.40
C LEU A 320 15.45 34.48 -5.98
N ARG A 321 16.68 34.77 -5.48
CA ARG A 321 17.09 36.11 -5.10
C ARG A 321 17.04 37.06 -6.31
N HIS A 322 17.54 36.64 -7.46
CA HIS A 322 17.49 37.43 -8.69
C HIS A 322 16.05 37.81 -9.09
N LEU A 323 15.17 36.83 -9.15
CA LEU A 323 13.75 37.06 -9.48
C LEU A 323 13.04 37.94 -8.45
N THR A 324 13.37 37.76 -7.16
CA THR A 324 12.81 38.58 -6.08
C THR A 324 13.21 40.03 -6.23
N ILE A 325 14.50 40.33 -6.48
CA ILE A 325 14.98 41.72 -6.67
C ILE A 325 14.32 42.37 -7.90
N GLU A 326 14.20 41.65 -9.01
CA GLU A 326 13.48 42.14 -10.19
C GLU A 326 12.00 42.38 -9.87
N GLY A 327 11.33 41.47 -9.19
CA GLY A 327 9.93 41.60 -8.78
C GLY A 327 9.70 42.76 -7.82
N VAL A 328 10.59 43.00 -6.87
CA VAL A 328 10.53 44.14 -5.94
C VAL A 328 10.63 45.46 -6.70
N LYS A 329 11.60 45.57 -7.62
CA LYS A 329 11.73 46.77 -8.48
C LYS A 329 10.44 47.04 -9.27
N ASN A 330 9.81 45.99 -9.81
CA ASN A 330 8.57 46.13 -10.58
C ASN A 330 7.37 46.51 -9.70
N LYS A 331 7.29 46.04 -8.47
CA LYS A 331 6.17 46.25 -7.54
C LYS A 331 6.25 47.55 -6.75
N TYR A 332 7.48 47.90 -6.28
CA TYR A 332 7.71 49.03 -5.38
C TYR A 332 8.48 50.18 -6.04
N GLY A 333 9.01 50.00 -7.25
CA GLY A 333 9.80 51.01 -7.97
C GLY A 333 11.23 51.14 -7.44
N LYS A 334 11.40 51.40 -6.16
CA LYS A 334 12.71 51.54 -5.51
C LYS A 334 12.84 50.59 -4.33
N MET A 335 14.04 50.06 -4.14
CA MET A 335 14.41 49.30 -2.97
C MET A 335 14.75 50.27 -1.83
N SER A 336 13.92 50.36 -0.80
CA SER A 336 14.25 51.09 0.41
C SER A 336 15.14 50.16 1.29
N LYS A 337 15.83 50.77 2.27
CA LYS A 337 16.67 50.00 3.20
C LYS A 337 15.86 48.98 3.99
N ASP A 338 14.70 49.38 4.51
CA ASP A 338 13.82 48.50 5.29
C ASP A 338 13.27 47.35 4.44
N LEU A 339 12.97 47.61 3.16
CA LEU A 339 12.50 46.59 2.23
C LEU A 339 13.62 45.61 1.86
N GLU A 340 14.88 46.09 1.70
CA GLU A 340 16.05 45.27 1.47
C GLU A 340 16.32 44.33 2.66
N GLU A 341 16.30 44.86 3.88
CA GLU A 341 16.46 44.08 5.11
C GLU A 341 15.37 42.99 5.21
N ARG A 342 14.12 43.33 4.89
CA ARG A 342 13.00 42.38 4.89
C ARG A 342 13.18 41.28 3.82
N VAL A 343 13.58 41.62 2.61
CA VAL A 343 13.84 40.67 1.52
C VAL A 343 15.00 39.74 1.86
N ASP A 344 16.08 40.28 2.42
CA ASP A 344 17.24 39.50 2.83
C ASP A 344 16.88 38.52 3.94
N PHE A 345 16.11 38.96 4.92
CA PHE A 345 15.59 38.12 6.00
C PHE A 345 14.73 36.96 5.46
N GLU A 346 13.75 37.25 4.61
CA GLU A 346 12.88 36.23 4.04
C GLU A 346 13.66 35.21 3.20
N LEU A 347 14.57 35.65 2.31
CA LEU A 347 15.40 34.79 1.49
C LEU A 347 16.33 33.90 2.33
N ASP A 348 16.85 34.43 3.43
CA ASP A 348 17.70 33.70 4.37
C ASP A 348 16.93 32.56 5.05
N VAL A 349 15.71 32.83 5.49
CA VAL A 349 14.82 31.81 6.10
C VAL A 349 14.42 30.77 5.06
N ILE A 350 14.07 31.17 3.84
CA ILE A 350 13.71 30.24 2.75
C ILE A 350 14.91 29.33 2.41
N ALA A 351 16.12 29.88 2.36
CA ALA A 351 17.32 29.11 2.11
C ALA A 351 17.61 28.10 3.24
N LYS A 352 17.55 28.54 4.51
CA LYS A 352 17.80 27.70 5.69
C LYS A 352 16.77 26.56 5.83
N THR A 353 15.54 26.81 5.45
CA THR A 353 14.45 25.80 5.51
C THR A 353 14.42 24.87 4.27
N GLY A 354 15.25 25.13 3.24
CA GLY A 354 15.36 24.27 2.06
C GLY A 354 14.23 24.43 1.04
N TYR A 355 13.48 25.54 1.03
CA TYR A 355 12.33 25.75 0.16
C TYR A 355 12.54 26.67 -1.07
N PRO A 356 13.75 27.04 -1.53
CA PRO A 356 13.88 27.92 -2.71
C PRO A 356 13.27 27.31 -3.95
N GLY A 357 13.44 26.00 -4.18
CA GLY A 357 12.85 25.27 -5.30
C GLY A 357 11.34 25.29 -5.29
N TYR A 358 10.73 25.22 -4.12
CA TYR A 358 9.27 25.29 -3.97
C TYR A 358 8.72 26.63 -4.44
N PHE A 359 9.34 27.76 -4.05
CA PHE A 359 8.96 29.10 -4.51
C PHE A 359 9.11 29.24 -6.03
N LEU A 360 10.19 28.72 -6.60
CA LEU A 360 10.43 28.75 -8.03
C LEU A 360 9.41 27.96 -8.83
N ILE A 361 9.07 26.75 -8.36
CA ILE A 361 8.04 25.91 -8.98
C ILE A 361 6.66 26.55 -8.91
N VAL A 362 6.28 27.12 -7.76
CA VAL A 362 4.99 27.78 -7.60
C VAL A 362 4.88 29.00 -8.49
N GLN A 363 5.95 29.81 -8.58
CA GLN A 363 6.00 30.95 -9.50
C GLN A 363 5.88 30.50 -10.96
N ASP A 364 6.58 29.44 -11.34
CA ASP A 364 6.59 28.93 -12.72
C ASP A 364 5.17 28.51 -13.16
N PHE A 365 4.49 27.66 -12.40
CA PHE A 365 3.16 27.24 -12.82
C PHE A 365 2.09 28.34 -12.73
N ILE A 366 2.24 29.31 -11.82
CA ILE A 366 1.35 30.50 -11.78
C ILE A 366 1.56 31.37 -13.02
N ASN A 367 2.78 31.58 -13.45
CA ASN A 367 3.08 32.33 -14.67
C ASN A 367 2.56 31.60 -15.91
N ALA A 368 2.78 30.29 -16.01
CA ALA A 368 2.24 29.47 -17.09
C ALA A 368 0.71 29.54 -17.15
N ALA A 369 0.02 29.49 -16.01
CA ALA A 369 -1.45 29.66 -15.97
C ALA A 369 -1.89 31.01 -16.53
N ARG A 370 -1.20 32.11 -16.16
CA ARG A 370 -1.51 33.45 -16.67
C ARG A 370 -1.26 33.57 -18.17
N GLU A 371 -0.15 33.01 -18.68
CA GLU A 371 0.17 32.94 -20.09
C GLU A 371 -0.90 32.19 -20.90
N MET A 372 -1.46 31.14 -20.29
CA MET A 372 -2.59 30.39 -20.85
C MET A 372 -3.96 31.08 -20.67
N SER A 373 -3.99 32.31 -20.16
CA SER A 373 -5.22 33.08 -19.85
C SER A 373 -6.12 32.41 -18.81
N VAL A 374 -5.53 31.57 -17.92
CA VAL A 374 -6.22 30.99 -16.77
C VAL A 374 -6.15 31.96 -15.60
N SER A 375 -7.28 32.25 -15.01
CA SER A 375 -7.38 33.15 -13.86
C SER A 375 -6.72 32.54 -12.63
N VAL A 376 -5.85 33.31 -11.97
CA VAL A 376 -5.16 32.92 -10.74
C VAL A 376 -5.63 33.82 -9.61
N GLY A 377 -6.04 33.23 -8.49
CA GLY A 377 -6.47 33.95 -7.29
C GLY A 377 -5.32 34.71 -6.60
N PRO A 378 -5.64 35.63 -5.66
CA PRO A 378 -4.66 36.53 -5.06
C PRO A 378 -3.70 35.82 -4.02
N GLY A 379 -3.86 34.56 -3.80
CA GLY A 379 -3.18 33.77 -2.77
C GLY A 379 -4.13 33.34 -1.66
N ARG A 380 -3.64 32.49 -0.76
CA ARG A 380 -4.40 32.01 0.38
C ARG A 380 -3.51 31.82 1.61
N GLY A 381 -4.13 31.77 2.78
CA GLY A 381 -3.45 31.47 4.05
C GLY A 381 -2.39 32.51 4.41
N SER A 382 -1.34 32.09 5.05
CA SER A 382 -0.26 32.95 5.56
C SER A 382 0.76 33.37 4.51
N ALA A 383 0.71 32.82 3.29
CA ALA A 383 1.63 33.19 2.20
C ALA A 383 1.57 34.68 1.83
N ALA A 384 0.42 35.35 2.09
CA ALA A 384 0.28 36.79 1.92
C ALA A 384 1.26 37.61 2.81
N GLY A 385 1.84 37.02 3.85
CA GLY A 385 2.86 37.64 4.68
C GLY A 385 4.26 37.71 4.08
N SER A 386 4.51 37.12 2.89
CA SER A 386 5.81 37.08 2.26
C SER A 386 5.97 38.16 1.16
N VAL A 387 6.98 39.01 1.30
CA VAL A 387 7.42 39.96 0.27
C VAL A 387 8.00 39.21 -0.94
N VAL A 388 8.72 38.11 -0.72
CA VAL A 388 9.25 37.27 -1.79
C VAL A 388 8.11 36.70 -2.63
N ALA A 389 7.07 36.12 -2.00
CA ALA A 389 5.91 35.61 -2.72
C ALA A 389 5.15 36.71 -3.51
N TYR A 390 5.04 37.90 -2.94
CA TYR A 390 4.44 39.06 -3.62
C TYR A 390 5.29 39.54 -4.79
N ALA A 391 6.59 39.67 -4.63
CA ALA A 391 7.53 40.08 -5.67
C ALA A 391 7.51 39.10 -6.86
N LEU A 392 7.45 37.80 -6.58
CA LEU A 392 7.36 36.74 -7.62
C LEU A 392 5.98 36.64 -8.28
N GLY A 393 4.97 37.39 -7.80
CA GLY A 393 3.61 37.30 -8.32
C GLY A 393 2.85 36.04 -7.88
N ILE A 394 3.35 35.30 -6.89
CA ILE A 394 2.67 34.16 -6.26
C ILE A 394 1.44 34.65 -5.51
N THR A 395 1.57 35.77 -4.79
CA THR A 395 0.46 36.45 -4.12
C THR A 395 0.24 37.82 -4.72
N SER A 396 -0.99 38.37 -4.57
CA SER A 396 -1.39 39.71 -5.05
C SER A 396 -1.59 40.71 -3.89
N ILE A 397 -1.31 40.27 -2.66
CA ILE A 397 -1.45 41.12 -1.46
C ILE A 397 -0.08 41.65 -1.05
N ASP A 398 0.03 42.96 -0.90
CA ASP A 398 1.24 43.62 -0.46
C ASP A 398 1.42 43.49 1.06
N PRO A 399 2.39 42.68 1.54
CA PRO A 399 2.57 42.47 2.98
C PRO A 399 3.10 43.69 3.71
N ILE A 400 3.80 44.60 3.03
CA ILE A 400 4.29 45.85 3.64
C ILE A 400 3.12 46.82 3.88
N LYS A 401 2.30 47.00 2.87
CA LYS A 401 1.11 47.88 2.98
C LYS A 401 0.15 47.48 4.10
N TYR A 402 -0.02 46.19 4.30
CA TYR A 402 -0.94 45.64 5.29
C TYR A 402 -0.25 45.17 6.59
N ASN A 403 1.04 45.45 6.74
CA ASN A 403 1.84 45.13 7.94
C ASN A 403 1.73 43.64 8.33
N LEU A 404 1.87 42.75 7.32
CA LEU A 404 1.78 41.31 7.50
C LEU A 404 3.15 40.71 7.87
N LEU A 405 3.13 39.72 8.77
CA LEU A 405 4.34 39.08 9.29
C LEU A 405 4.70 37.82 8.50
N PHE A 406 5.97 37.72 8.07
CA PHE A 406 6.51 36.55 7.37
C PHE A 406 6.60 35.33 8.26
N GLU A 407 6.88 35.50 9.53
CA GLU A 407 7.03 34.45 10.54
C GLU A 407 5.74 33.62 10.73
N ARG A 408 4.59 34.14 10.32
CA ARG A 408 3.35 33.36 10.26
C ARG A 408 3.32 32.37 9.11
N PHE A 409 4.12 32.63 8.07
CA PHE A 409 4.20 31.80 6.86
C PHE A 409 5.33 30.77 7.00
N LEU A 410 6.55 31.22 7.25
CA LEU A 410 7.72 30.36 7.48
C LEU A 410 8.40 30.76 8.77
N ASN A 411 8.61 29.78 9.64
CA ASN A 411 9.32 29.92 10.90
C ASN A 411 10.39 28.83 10.98
N PRO A 412 11.69 29.17 11.06
CA PRO A 412 12.78 28.20 11.17
C PRO A 412 12.74 27.36 12.45
N ASP A 413 11.98 27.81 13.47
CA ASP A 413 11.86 27.14 14.77
C ASP A 413 10.70 26.12 14.84
N ARG A 414 10.05 25.82 13.72
CA ARG A 414 8.95 24.86 13.63
C ARG A 414 9.31 23.62 12.85
#